data_148fd1234ef320e4649dc352936276a0
#
_entry.id   148fd1234ef320e4649dc352936276a0
#
_cell.length_a   1.000
_cell.length_b   1.000
_cell.length_c   1.000
_cell.angle_alpha   90.00
_cell.angle_beta   90.00
_cell.angle_gamma   90.00
#
_symmetry.space_group_name_H-M   'P 1'
#
loop_
_entity.id
_entity.type
_entity.pdbx_description
1 polymer ?
#
loop_
_entity_poly.entity_id
_entity_poly.type
_entity_poly.pdbx_seq_one_letter_code
_entity_poly.pdbx_strand_id
1 'polypeptide(L)'
;MKQKVPLSQRWKGSRNLLPALLFLGLFFFAPLIGLLLRGVLEPTPGLGNYEQLFANSAYARVLFNTFSVAGLVTVFSLLLGFPLAWAITLVPRGWGRWVLSIVLLSMWTSLLARTYSWLVLLQASGVINKALMAIGVIDQPLEMVHTLTGVVIGMSYIMIPFIVLPLQATMHSYISFRISKTLQLI
;
A
#
# COMPACT_ATOMS: atom_id res chain seq x y z
N MET A 1 -14.00 -22.79 -31.71
CA MET A 1 -15.43 -22.75 -31.33
C MET A 1 -15.57 -22.09 -29.96
N LYS A 2 -16.10 -20.88 -29.89
CA LYS A 2 -16.40 -20.22 -28.60
C LYS A 2 -17.73 -20.76 -28.09
N GLN A 3 -17.72 -21.62 -27.08
CA GLN A 3 -18.95 -22.04 -26.39
C GLN A 3 -19.61 -20.81 -25.75
N LYS A 4 -20.75 -20.43 -26.27
CA LYS A 4 -21.62 -19.42 -25.64
C LYS A 4 -22.21 -20.04 -24.37
N VAL A 5 -21.70 -19.66 -23.23
CA VAL A 5 -22.28 -20.04 -21.92
C VAL A 5 -23.70 -19.49 -21.89
N PRO A 6 -24.75 -20.33 -21.68
CA PRO A 6 -26.13 -19.87 -21.68
C PRO A 6 -26.38 -18.90 -20.53
N LEU A 7 -27.16 -17.84 -20.79
CA LEU A 7 -27.46 -16.75 -19.87
C LEU A 7 -28.00 -17.25 -18.51
N SER A 8 -28.72 -18.38 -18.49
CA SER A 8 -29.25 -19.01 -17.28
C SER A 8 -28.16 -19.49 -16.30
N GLN A 9 -26.98 -19.86 -16.77
CA GLN A 9 -25.85 -20.25 -15.91
C GLN A 9 -25.14 -19.03 -15.30
N ARG A 10 -25.12 -17.88 -15.97
CA ARG A 10 -24.56 -16.65 -15.42
C ARG A 10 -25.36 -16.15 -14.20
N TRP A 11 -26.68 -16.29 -14.21
CA TRP A 11 -27.55 -15.84 -13.12
C TRP A 11 -27.50 -16.76 -11.89
N LYS A 12 -27.26 -18.06 -12.06
CA LYS A 12 -27.09 -18.98 -10.92
C LYS A 12 -25.83 -18.67 -10.10
N GLY A 13 -24.74 -18.25 -10.75
CA GLY A 13 -23.53 -17.79 -10.07
C GLY A 13 -23.74 -16.49 -9.27
N SER A 14 -24.54 -15.57 -9.78
CA SER A 14 -24.84 -14.30 -9.09
C SER A 14 -25.66 -14.49 -7.81
N ARG A 15 -26.54 -15.49 -7.74
CA ARG A 15 -27.35 -15.79 -6.54
C ARG A 15 -26.48 -16.22 -5.38
N ASN A 16 -25.37 -16.91 -5.62
CA ASN A 16 -24.44 -17.34 -4.59
C ASN A 16 -23.59 -16.16 -4.04
N LEU A 17 -23.51 -15.04 -4.78
CA LEU A 17 -22.86 -13.82 -4.32
C LEU A 17 -23.78 -12.95 -3.45
N LEU A 18 -25.09 -13.20 -3.48
CA LEU A 18 -26.08 -12.37 -2.80
C LEU A 18 -25.86 -12.30 -1.27
N PRO A 19 -25.57 -13.39 -0.55
CA PRO A 19 -25.25 -13.32 0.87
C PRO A 19 -24.01 -12.48 1.17
N ALA A 20 -22.96 -12.63 0.36
CA ALA A 20 -21.73 -11.86 0.52
C ALA A 20 -21.94 -10.37 0.23
N LEU A 21 -22.74 -10.04 -0.80
CA LEU A 21 -23.09 -8.65 -1.12
C LEU A 21 -23.99 -8.02 -0.05
N LEU A 22 -24.93 -8.79 0.51
CA LEU A 22 -25.75 -8.32 1.64
C LEU A 22 -24.91 -8.07 2.89
N PHE A 23 -24.00 -8.98 3.20
CA PHE A 23 -23.07 -8.82 4.31
C PHE A 23 -22.21 -7.57 4.13
N LEU A 24 -21.58 -7.42 2.96
CA LEU A 24 -20.79 -6.25 2.62
C LEU A 24 -21.62 -4.96 2.65
N GLY A 25 -22.84 -5.01 2.10
CA GLY A 25 -23.78 -3.88 2.11
C GLY A 25 -24.13 -3.44 3.51
N LEU A 26 -24.47 -4.38 4.39
CA LEU A 26 -24.88 -4.05 5.75
C LEU A 26 -23.69 -3.61 6.63
N PHE A 27 -22.59 -4.36 6.62
CA PHE A 27 -21.49 -4.13 7.55
C PHE A 27 -20.46 -3.10 7.07
N PHE A 28 -20.38 -2.82 5.78
CA PHE A 28 -19.46 -1.85 5.22
C PHE A 28 -20.17 -0.56 4.78
N PHE A 29 -21.19 -0.68 3.91
CA PHE A 29 -21.83 0.52 3.37
C PHE A 29 -22.77 1.21 4.37
N ALA A 30 -23.49 0.49 5.22
CA ALA A 30 -24.39 1.12 6.19
C ALA A 30 -23.64 2.01 7.20
N PRO A 31 -22.54 1.57 7.85
CA PRO A 31 -21.74 2.45 8.71
C PRO A 31 -21.10 3.62 7.94
N LEU A 32 -20.63 3.37 6.71
CA LEU A 32 -20.03 4.41 5.88
C LEU A 32 -21.03 5.50 5.52
N ILE A 33 -22.22 5.11 5.06
CA ILE A 33 -23.31 6.04 4.75
C ILE A 33 -23.75 6.78 6.03
N GLY A 34 -23.87 6.07 7.15
CA GLY A 34 -24.20 6.67 8.44
C GLY A 34 -23.19 7.74 8.86
N LEU A 35 -21.90 7.50 8.66
CA LEU A 35 -20.84 8.46 8.95
C LEU A 35 -20.88 9.67 8.03
N LEU A 36 -21.14 9.48 6.73
CA LEU A 36 -21.31 10.58 5.78
C LEU A 36 -22.55 11.41 6.08
N LEU A 37 -23.66 10.76 6.44
CA LEU A 37 -24.90 11.45 6.83
C LEU A 37 -24.73 12.30 8.10
N ARG A 38 -23.96 11.85 9.07
CA ARG A 38 -23.62 12.65 10.25
C ARG A 38 -22.91 13.94 9.88
N GLY A 39 -22.02 13.92 8.91
CA GLY A 39 -21.34 15.12 8.41
C GLY A 39 -22.28 16.19 7.85
N VAL A 40 -23.50 15.80 7.44
CA VAL A 40 -24.54 16.71 6.91
C VAL A 40 -25.62 17.03 7.96
N LEU A 41 -25.92 16.08 8.87
CA LEU A 41 -27.04 16.17 9.81
C LEU A 41 -26.65 16.72 11.18
N GLU A 42 -25.40 16.56 11.59
CA GLU A 42 -24.92 16.96 12.94
C GLU A 42 -23.88 18.08 12.86
N PRO A 43 -23.86 19.09 13.78
CA PRO A 43 -24.85 19.31 14.86
C PRO A 43 -26.15 19.95 14.40
N THR A 44 -26.16 20.56 13.22
CA THR A 44 -27.35 21.14 12.57
C THR A 44 -27.40 20.69 11.13
N PRO A 45 -28.58 20.32 10.60
CA PRO A 45 -28.71 19.93 9.19
C PRO A 45 -28.23 21.03 8.24
N GLY A 46 -27.24 20.72 7.41
CA GLY A 46 -26.65 21.66 6.46
C GLY A 46 -25.25 21.28 6.02
N LEU A 47 -24.65 22.15 5.23
CA LEU A 47 -23.29 22.00 4.73
C LEU A 47 -22.23 22.74 5.56
N GLY A 48 -22.60 23.25 6.75
CA GLY A 48 -21.72 24.05 7.61
C GLY A 48 -20.42 23.34 7.99
N ASN A 49 -20.43 22.02 8.18
CA ASN A 49 -19.22 21.25 8.45
C ASN A 49 -18.26 21.27 7.24
N TYR A 50 -18.80 21.23 6.02
CA TYR A 50 -18.01 21.30 4.79
C TYR A 50 -17.52 22.72 4.51
N GLU A 51 -18.29 23.75 4.84
CA GLU A 51 -17.85 25.15 4.77
C GLU A 51 -16.68 25.39 5.71
N GLN A 52 -16.75 24.89 6.95
CA GLN A 52 -15.65 24.96 7.91
C GLN A 52 -14.39 24.22 7.41
N LEU A 53 -14.55 23.13 6.67
CA LEU A 53 -13.43 22.39 6.08
C LEU A 53 -12.60 23.28 5.13
N PHE A 54 -13.28 24.13 4.35
CA PHE A 54 -12.63 25.03 3.39
C PHE A 54 -12.24 26.38 4.01
N ALA A 55 -12.99 26.84 5.00
CA ALA A 55 -12.72 28.11 5.68
C ALA A 55 -11.52 28.01 6.66
N ASN A 56 -11.29 26.85 7.25
CA ASN A 56 -10.22 26.67 8.23
C ASN A 56 -8.95 26.14 7.57
N SER A 57 -7.91 26.96 7.57
CA SER A 57 -6.59 26.62 7.01
C SER A 57 -5.94 25.38 7.65
N ALA A 58 -6.32 25.00 8.86
CA ALA A 58 -5.82 23.80 9.52
C ALA A 58 -6.25 22.51 8.78
N TYR A 59 -7.52 22.44 8.36
CA TYR A 59 -8.01 21.26 7.60
C TYR A 59 -7.37 21.18 6.21
N ALA A 60 -7.22 22.31 5.52
CA ALA A 60 -6.53 22.36 4.23
C ALA A 60 -5.07 21.88 4.36
N ARG A 61 -4.38 22.27 5.42
CA ARG A 61 -3.01 21.83 5.72
C ARG A 61 -2.94 20.32 5.99
N VAL A 62 -3.87 19.78 6.78
CA VAL A 62 -3.94 18.34 7.05
C VAL A 62 -4.18 17.56 5.78
N LEU A 63 -5.11 18.00 4.93
CA LEU A 63 -5.36 17.37 3.64
C LEU A 63 -4.11 17.39 2.75
N PHE A 64 -3.49 18.56 2.61
CA PHE A 64 -2.27 18.71 1.80
C PHE A 64 -1.14 17.81 2.31
N ASN A 65 -0.92 17.75 3.62
CA ASN A 65 0.08 16.86 4.22
C ASN A 65 -0.25 15.39 3.95
N THR A 66 -1.52 15.00 4.06
CA THR A 66 -1.97 13.63 3.82
C THR A 66 -1.70 13.21 2.37
N PHE A 67 -2.07 14.06 1.40
CA PHE A 67 -1.81 13.78 -0.02
C PHE A 67 -0.31 13.79 -0.34
N SER A 68 0.46 14.69 0.26
CA SER A 68 1.91 14.76 0.08
C SER A 68 2.60 13.50 0.61
N VAL A 69 2.25 13.07 1.82
CA VAL A 69 2.76 11.81 2.40
C VAL A 69 2.37 10.62 1.53
N ALA A 70 1.09 10.51 1.15
CA ALA A 70 0.62 9.40 0.33
C ALA A 70 1.34 9.35 -1.03
N GLY A 71 1.52 10.51 -1.69
CA GLY A 71 2.25 10.64 -2.95
C GLY A 71 3.71 10.23 -2.82
N LEU A 72 4.41 10.78 -1.83
CA LEU A 72 5.82 10.45 -1.56
C LEU A 72 6.00 8.96 -1.23
N VAL A 73 5.19 8.42 -0.32
CA VAL A 73 5.23 7.00 0.05
C VAL A 73 5.00 6.11 -1.18
N THR A 74 4.04 6.46 -2.03
CA THR A 74 3.76 5.71 -3.27
C THR A 74 4.95 5.72 -4.21
N VAL A 75 5.53 6.89 -4.46
CA VAL A 75 6.70 7.04 -5.35
C VAL A 75 7.90 6.27 -4.81
N PHE A 76 8.26 6.43 -3.54
CA PHE A 76 9.40 5.74 -2.94
C PHE A 76 9.19 4.22 -2.87
N SER A 77 7.98 3.79 -2.53
CA SER A 77 7.65 2.36 -2.50
C SER A 77 7.69 1.71 -3.89
N LEU A 78 7.28 2.45 -4.93
CA LEU A 78 7.42 1.99 -6.32
C LEU A 78 8.87 1.97 -6.78
N LEU A 79 9.64 3.01 -6.46
CA LEU A 79 11.07 3.09 -6.79
C LEU A 79 11.88 1.94 -6.21
N LEU A 80 11.53 1.48 -5.02
CA LEU A 80 12.20 0.35 -4.35
C LEU A 80 11.56 -0.98 -4.69
N GLY A 81 10.23 -1.05 -4.72
CA GLY A 81 9.48 -2.27 -4.93
C GLY A 81 9.53 -2.79 -6.36
N PHE A 82 9.52 -1.89 -7.36
CA PHE A 82 9.57 -2.30 -8.77
C PHE A 82 10.89 -2.98 -9.14
N PRO A 83 12.08 -2.41 -8.86
CA PRO A 83 13.34 -3.10 -9.14
C PRO A 83 13.47 -4.42 -8.37
N LEU A 84 12.97 -4.46 -7.12
CA LEU A 84 12.99 -5.69 -6.33
C LEU A 84 12.11 -6.77 -6.96
N ALA A 85 10.87 -6.43 -7.35
CA ALA A 85 9.97 -7.35 -8.02
C ALA A 85 10.57 -7.85 -9.35
N TRP A 86 11.19 -6.97 -10.10
CA TRP A 86 11.87 -7.30 -11.36
C TRP A 86 13.07 -8.20 -11.14
N ALA A 87 13.94 -7.89 -10.17
CA ALA A 87 15.07 -8.72 -9.81
C ALA A 87 14.66 -10.15 -9.43
N ILE A 88 13.56 -10.31 -8.69
CA ILE A 88 13.01 -11.63 -8.35
C ILE A 88 12.66 -12.46 -9.60
N THR A 89 12.25 -11.82 -10.69
CA THR A 89 11.94 -12.52 -11.94
C THR A 89 13.16 -12.92 -12.76
N LEU A 90 14.30 -12.25 -12.56
CA LEU A 90 15.56 -12.49 -13.29
C LEU A 90 16.42 -13.57 -12.63
N VAL A 91 16.33 -13.73 -11.32
CA VAL A 91 17.14 -14.71 -10.59
C VAL A 91 16.59 -16.14 -10.74
N PRO A 92 17.43 -17.18 -10.58
CA PRO A 92 16.98 -18.57 -10.57
C PRO A 92 15.83 -18.80 -9.57
N ARG A 93 14.88 -19.67 -9.94
CA ARG A 93 13.65 -19.92 -9.14
C ARG A 93 13.90 -20.21 -7.66
N GLY A 94 15.04 -20.79 -7.31
CA GLY A 94 15.42 -21.05 -5.92
C GLY A 94 15.61 -19.73 -5.14
N TRP A 95 16.47 -18.86 -5.64
CA TRP A 95 16.77 -17.57 -5.04
C TRP A 95 15.56 -16.61 -5.03
N GLY A 96 14.81 -16.59 -6.14
CA GLY A 96 13.57 -15.77 -6.19
C GLY A 96 12.56 -16.17 -5.12
N ARG A 97 12.39 -17.47 -4.84
CA ARG A 97 11.53 -17.95 -3.74
C ARG A 97 12.03 -17.51 -2.37
N TRP A 98 13.34 -17.58 -2.12
CA TRP A 98 13.91 -17.12 -0.85
C TRP A 98 13.69 -15.62 -0.63
N VAL A 99 13.96 -14.78 -1.63
CA VAL A 99 13.73 -13.33 -1.54
C VAL A 99 12.24 -13.05 -1.30
N LEU A 100 11.35 -13.72 -2.04
CA LEU A 100 9.91 -13.57 -1.87
C LEU A 100 9.45 -14.01 -0.47
N SER A 101 10.03 -15.11 0.06
CA SER A 101 9.74 -15.56 1.42
C SER A 101 10.16 -14.54 2.47
N ILE A 102 11.30 -13.87 2.31
CA ILE A 102 11.76 -12.80 3.21
C ILE A 102 10.78 -11.61 3.16
N VAL A 103 10.34 -11.22 1.95
CA VAL A 103 9.35 -10.17 1.77
C VAL A 103 8.02 -10.54 2.46
N LEU A 104 7.55 -11.78 2.30
CA LEU A 104 6.34 -12.28 2.98
C LEU A 104 6.51 -12.32 4.50
N LEU A 105 7.63 -12.84 4.99
CA LEU A 105 7.94 -12.87 6.43
C LEU A 105 7.88 -11.48 7.05
N SER A 106 8.31 -10.45 6.31
CA SER A 106 8.21 -9.07 6.79
C SER A 106 6.77 -8.64 7.07
N MET A 107 5.77 -9.19 6.37
CA MET A 107 4.36 -8.88 6.61
C MET A 107 3.82 -9.51 7.91
N TRP A 108 4.39 -10.64 8.35
CA TRP A 108 3.98 -11.33 9.57
C TRP A 108 4.51 -10.67 10.84
N THR A 109 5.45 -9.74 10.71
CA THR A 109 5.94 -8.96 11.83
C THR A 109 4.86 -7.98 12.32
N SER A 110 4.66 -7.91 13.63
CA SER A 110 3.71 -6.97 14.24
C SER A 110 3.94 -5.53 13.76
N LEU A 111 2.88 -4.84 13.37
CA LEU A 111 2.93 -3.45 12.94
C LEU A 111 3.52 -2.55 14.03
N LEU A 112 3.15 -2.77 15.29
CA LEU A 112 3.68 -2.00 16.43
C LEU A 112 5.18 -2.22 16.61
N ALA A 113 5.65 -3.49 16.57
CA ALA A 113 7.07 -3.79 16.68
C ALA A 113 7.88 -3.14 15.54
N ARG A 114 7.34 -3.15 14.32
CA ARG A 114 7.96 -2.54 13.14
C ARG A 114 8.04 -1.02 13.27
N THR A 115 6.95 -0.38 13.68
CA THR A 115 6.91 1.07 13.89
C THR A 115 7.90 1.49 14.98
N TYR A 116 7.93 0.76 16.11
CA TYR A 116 8.87 1.02 17.18
C TYR A 116 10.33 0.87 16.73
N SER A 117 10.63 -0.18 15.96
CA SER A 117 11.97 -0.38 15.40
C SER A 117 12.42 0.80 14.55
N TRP A 118 11.53 1.34 13.70
CA TRP A 118 11.84 2.53 12.91
C TRP A 118 12.04 3.77 13.78
N LEU A 119 11.23 3.96 14.83
CA LEU A 119 11.44 5.06 15.78
C LEU A 119 12.84 5.00 16.39
N VAL A 120 13.27 3.82 16.83
CA VAL A 120 14.62 3.63 17.42
C VAL A 120 15.74 3.85 16.39
N LEU A 121 15.57 3.38 15.17
CA LEU A 121 16.57 3.55 14.10
C LEU A 121 16.75 5.02 13.68
N LEU A 122 15.64 5.79 13.65
CA LEU A 122 15.59 7.18 13.17
C LEU A 122 15.90 8.21 14.28
N GLN A 123 16.04 7.81 15.53
CA GLN A 123 16.42 8.73 16.62
C GLN A 123 17.74 9.43 16.34
N ALA A 124 17.95 10.60 16.94
CA ALA A 124 19.22 11.33 16.85
C ALA A 124 20.44 10.47 17.25
N SER A 125 20.28 9.64 18.28
CA SER A 125 21.29 8.64 18.71
C SER A 125 21.18 7.31 17.97
N GLY A 126 20.29 7.17 17.00
CA GLY A 126 19.99 5.94 16.28
C GLY A 126 21.08 5.50 15.31
N VAL A 127 20.95 4.26 14.85
CA VAL A 127 21.96 3.62 13.98
C VAL A 127 22.11 4.36 12.66
N ILE A 128 21.00 4.89 12.10
CA ILE A 128 21.03 5.60 10.81
C ILE A 128 21.84 6.89 10.94
N ASN A 129 21.62 7.71 11.95
CA ASN A 129 22.39 8.92 12.17
C ASN A 129 23.88 8.61 12.42
N LYS A 130 24.17 7.61 13.24
CA LYS A 130 25.55 7.17 13.48
C LYS A 130 26.24 6.72 12.19
N ALA A 131 25.56 5.97 11.34
CA ALA A 131 26.12 5.53 10.07
C ALA A 131 26.37 6.71 9.13
N LEU A 132 25.42 7.66 8.99
CA LEU A 132 25.56 8.83 8.15
C LEU A 132 26.70 9.75 8.61
N MET A 133 26.89 9.92 9.92
CA MET A 133 28.03 10.66 10.48
C MET A 133 29.35 9.92 10.24
N ALA A 134 29.38 8.60 10.41
CA ALA A 134 30.59 7.81 10.22
C ALA A 134 31.12 7.84 8.79
N ILE A 135 30.23 7.95 7.77
CA ILE A 135 30.61 8.08 6.36
C ILE A 135 30.78 9.53 5.91
N GLY A 136 30.65 10.50 6.83
CA GLY A 136 30.88 11.93 6.56
C GLY A 136 29.80 12.60 5.70
N VAL A 137 28.59 12.04 5.62
CA VAL A 137 27.45 12.62 4.88
C VAL A 137 26.79 13.75 5.66
N ILE A 138 26.79 13.65 6.99
CA ILE A 138 26.25 14.66 7.91
C ILE A 138 27.22 14.93 9.04
N ASP A 139 27.28 16.19 9.49
CA ASP A 139 28.13 16.63 10.60
C ASP A 139 27.41 16.57 11.96
N GLN A 140 26.06 16.62 11.92
CA GLN A 140 25.21 16.61 13.11
C GLN A 140 24.02 15.64 12.92
N PRO A 141 23.51 15.04 14.01
CA PRO A 141 22.38 14.14 13.93
C PRO A 141 21.13 14.85 13.38
N LEU A 142 20.45 14.23 12.43
CA LEU A 142 19.19 14.71 11.88
C LEU A 142 18.02 14.29 12.79
N GLU A 143 17.13 15.22 13.09
CA GLU A 143 15.87 14.92 13.75
C GLU A 143 14.88 14.35 12.74
N MET A 144 14.89 13.02 12.56
CA MET A 144 14.01 12.34 11.61
C MET A 144 12.72 11.82 12.26
N VAL A 145 12.71 11.63 13.59
CA VAL A 145 11.52 11.18 14.33
C VAL A 145 10.48 12.30 14.35
N HIS A 146 9.22 11.95 14.14
CA HIS A 146 8.06 12.87 14.04
C HIS A 146 8.13 13.89 12.88
N THR A 147 9.01 13.66 11.92
CA THR A 147 9.10 14.47 10.69
C THR A 147 8.46 13.76 9.51
N LEU A 148 8.14 14.53 8.46
CA LEU A 148 7.63 13.99 7.19
C LEU A 148 8.61 12.95 6.60
N THR A 149 9.91 13.20 6.69
CA THR A 149 10.95 12.27 6.21
C THR A 149 10.89 10.92 6.93
N GLY A 150 10.81 10.92 8.26
CA GLY A 150 10.71 9.69 9.04
C GLY A 150 9.44 8.91 8.74
N VAL A 151 8.32 9.60 8.58
CA VAL A 151 7.03 8.98 8.20
C VAL A 151 7.14 8.35 6.81
N VAL A 152 7.70 9.05 5.83
CA VAL A 152 7.87 8.52 4.46
C VAL A 152 8.77 7.30 4.44
N ILE A 153 9.90 7.32 5.15
CA ILE A 153 10.80 6.17 5.24
C ILE A 153 10.08 4.95 5.84
N GLY A 154 9.50 5.11 7.03
CA GLY A 154 8.83 4.02 7.74
C GLY A 154 7.64 3.45 6.96
N MET A 155 6.79 4.31 6.40
CA MET A 155 5.64 3.88 5.61
C MET A 155 6.04 3.24 4.28
N SER A 156 7.07 3.77 3.60
CA SER A 156 7.56 3.15 2.36
C SER A 156 8.04 1.73 2.59
N TYR A 157 8.77 1.47 3.67
CA TYR A 157 9.16 0.12 4.05
C TYR A 157 7.97 -0.81 4.27
N ILE A 158 6.92 -0.32 4.94
CA ILE A 158 5.70 -1.10 5.19
C ILE A 158 4.97 -1.42 3.88
N MET A 159 5.01 -0.52 2.89
CA MET A 159 4.31 -0.67 1.61
C MET A 159 5.06 -1.54 0.58
N ILE A 160 6.37 -1.76 0.73
CA ILE A 160 7.17 -2.58 -0.21
C ILE A 160 6.53 -3.95 -0.50
N PRO A 161 6.13 -4.78 0.47
CA PRO A 161 5.52 -6.07 0.18
C PRO A 161 4.23 -5.96 -0.64
N PHE A 162 3.39 -4.95 -0.36
CA PHE A 162 2.13 -4.73 -1.06
C PHE A 162 2.32 -4.34 -2.53
N ILE A 163 3.49 -3.82 -2.89
CA ILE A 163 3.87 -3.50 -4.27
C ILE A 163 4.56 -4.70 -4.93
N VAL A 164 5.51 -5.31 -4.22
CA VAL A 164 6.31 -6.43 -4.78
C VAL A 164 5.45 -7.62 -5.14
N LEU A 165 4.51 -8.02 -4.27
CA LEU A 165 3.70 -9.22 -4.48
C LEU A 165 2.84 -9.16 -5.76
N PRO A 166 2.00 -8.15 -5.99
CA PRO A 166 1.19 -8.09 -7.22
C PRO A 166 2.04 -7.86 -8.47
N LEU A 167 3.11 -7.06 -8.39
CA LEU A 167 4.01 -6.85 -9.52
C LEU A 167 4.72 -8.14 -9.93
N GLN A 168 5.27 -8.87 -8.98
CA GLN A 168 5.96 -10.13 -9.24
C GLN A 168 4.99 -11.17 -9.82
N ALA A 169 3.76 -11.26 -9.32
CA ALA A 169 2.74 -12.17 -9.84
C ALA A 169 2.37 -11.85 -11.31
N THR A 170 2.19 -10.57 -11.64
CA THR A 170 1.88 -10.13 -13.01
C THR A 170 3.05 -10.32 -13.97
N MET A 171 4.27 -9.98 -13.54
CA MET A 171 5.48 -10.19 -14.35
C MET A 171 5.72 -11.66 -14.64
N HIS A 172 5.58 -12.52 -13.64
CA HIS A 172 5.74 -13.96 -13.82
C HIS A 172 4.69 -14.54 -14.81
N SER A 173 3.45 -14.12 -14.70
CA SER A 173 2.37 -14.53 -15.62
C SER A 173 2.65 -14.08 -17.05
N TYR A 174 3.13 -12.86 -17.23
CA TYR A 174 3.45 -12.31 -18.56
C TYR A 174 4.61 -13.07 -19.23
N ILE A 175 5.67 -13.35 -18.49
CA ILE A 175 6.83 -14.12 -19.00
C ILE A 175 6.41 -15.53 -19.39
N SER A 176 5.63 -16.21 -18.54
CA SER A 176 5.13 -17.56 -18.83
C SER A 176 4.25 -17.59 -20.07
N PHE A 177 3.39 -16.62 -20.26
CA PHE A 177 2.54 -16.47 -21.44
C PHE A 177 3.36 -16.25 -22.72
N ARG A 178 4.39 -15.41 -22.66
CA ARG A 178 5.29 -15.15 -23.79
C ARG A 178 6.02 -16.40 -24.22
N ILE A 179 6.60 -17.15 -23.28
CA ILE A 179 7.33 -18.41 -23.56
C ILE A 179 6.39 -19.43 -24.20
N SER A 180 5.19 -19.62 -23.66
CA SER A 180 4.19 -20.54 -24.22
C SER A 180 3.81 -20.17 -25.66
N LYS A 181 3.63 -18.89 -25.96
CA LYS A 181 3.30 -18.42 -27.32
C LYS A 181 4.45 -18.64 -28.31
N THR A 182 5.70 -18.45 -27.88
CA THR A 182 6.87 -18.66 -28.72
C THR A 182 7.05 -20.15 -29.05
N LEU A 183 6.80 -21.04 -28.09
CA LEU A 183 6.87 -22.50 -28.30
C LEU A 183 5.75 -23.05 -29.21
N GLN A 184 4.62 -22.33 -29.33
CA GLN A 184 3.54 -22.70 -30.26
C GLN A 184 3.78 -22.25 -31.69
N LEU A 185 4.79 -21.41 -31.95
CA LEU A 185 5.12 -20.88 -33.28
C LEU A 185 6.30 -21.63 -33.94
N ILE A 186 6.91 -22.55 -33.21
CA ILE A 186 7.96 -23.49 -33.68
C ILE A 186 7.34 -24.86 -33.90
#